data_a70f7806aac976ad4a43a534d880c345
#
_entry.id   a70f7806aac976ad4a43a534d880c345
#
_cell.length_a   1.000
_cell.length_b   1.000
_cell.length_c   1.000
_cell.angle_alpha   90.00
_cell.angle_beta   90.00
_cell.angle_gamma   90.00
#
_symmetry.space_group_name_H-M   'P 1'
#
loop_
_entity.id
_entity.type
_entity.pdbx_description
1 polymer ?
#
loop_
_entity_poly.entity_id
_entity_poly.type
_entity_poly.pdbx_seq_one_letter_code
_entity_poly.pdbx_strand_id
1 'polypeptide(L)'
;MRLSWILPFCLLAGAQEPTGVGYDDTPMLPGQPWRVHDKARPAPPPVAPGEHGAPPSDGIVLFAGGDLEAWRHGDGRPASWKVVDGAMEAAAGSGDLETKQAFGSCQLHLEWRAPNPPKNDSQGRGNSGVFLMGRYEVQILDSWQNVTYADGQAAALYGQQPPLVNASRAPGEWQSYDVMFRAPAFADDGTLTAPALITVLHNGVLVHHAQPLLGATAHRSVAAYAPHAARLPLKLQDHGDPVQFRNVWIRPLE
;
A
#
# COMPACT_ATOMS: atom_id res chain seq x y z
N MET A 1 -6.19 42.21 -18.26
CA MET A 1 -5.77 40.97 -17.60
C MET A 1 -6.98 40.39 -16.89
N ARG A 2 -7.56 39.32 -17.42
CA ARG A 2 -8.67 38.62 -16.76
C ARG A 2 -8.09 37.39 -16.08
N LEU A 3 -8.10 37.35 -14.74
CA LEU A 3 -7.78 36.17 -13.97
C LEU A 3 -8.95 35.19 -14.08
N SER A 4 -8.72 34.06 -14.73
CA SER A 4 -9.66 32.92 -14.70
C SER A 4 -9.36 32.10 -13.45
N TRP A 5 -10.29 32.08 -12.51
CA TRP A 5 -10.26 31.19 -11.36
C TRP A 5 -10.73 29.81 -11.82
N ILE A 6 -9.83 28.84 -11.84
CA ILE A 6 -10.19 27.43 -12.02
C ILE A 6 -10.51 26.90 -10.60
N LEU A 7 -11.81 26.73 -10.35
CA LEU A 7 -12.28 26.00 -9.16
C LEU A 7 -11.94 24.50 -9.33
N PRO A 8 -11.43 23.83 -8.29
CA PRO A 8 -11.27 22.40 -8.35
C PRO A 8 -12.65 21.74 -8.35
N PHE A 9 -12.94 21.00 -9.41
CA PHE A 9 -14.12 20.15 -9.50
C PHE A 9 -13.94 18.99 -8.51
N CYS A 10 -14.52 19.11 -7.33
CA CYS A 10 -14.69 18.00 -6.40
C CYS A 10 -15.76 17.09 -7.01
N LEU A 11 -15.37 16.02 -7.69
CA LEU A 11 -16.27 14.95 -8.12
C LEU A 11 -16.82 14.28 -6.85
N LEU A 12 -18.00 14.73 -6.41
CA LEU A 12 -18.86 13.92 -5.55
C LEU A 12 -19.16 12.65 -6.34
N ALA A 13 -18.72 11.51 -5.83
CA ALA A 13 -19.15 10.20 -6.32
C ALA A 13 -20.69 10.16 -6.18
N GLY A 14 -21.41 10.50 -7.21
CA GLY A 14 -22.86 10.45 -7.27
C GLY A 14 -23.30 9.01 -7.04
N ALA A 15 -24.33 8.81 -6.21
CA ALA A 15 -24.99 7.53 -6.08
C ALA A 15 -25.36 7.03 -7.48
N GLN A 16 -24.90 5.83 -7.84
CA GLN A 16 -25.21 5.29 -9.16
C GLN A 16 -26.68 4.87 -9.21
N GLU A 17 -27.31 5.18 -10.34
CA GLU A 17 -28.70 4.79 -10.59
C GLU A 17 -28.81 3.27 -10.79
N PRO A 18 -29.92 2.65 -10.34
CA PRO A 18 -30.21 1.27 -10.65
C PRO A 18 -30.28 1.04 -12.15
N THR A 19 -29.84 -0.11 -12.63
CA THR A 19 -29.92 -0.46 -14.05
C THR A 19 -31.35 -0.70 -14.53
N GLY A 20 -32.28 -0.94 -13.61
CA GLY A 20 -33.65 -1.38 -13.89
C GLY A 20 -33.75 -2.81 -14.45
N VAL A 21 -32.62 -3.49 -14.62
CA VAL A 21 -32.55 -4.86 -15.13
C VAL A 21 -32.42 -5.81 -13.94
N GLY A 22 -33.28 -6.81 -13.88
CA GLY A 22 -33.30 -7.80 -12.79
C GLY A 22 -34.71 -8.13 -12.32
N TYR A 23 -34.84 -8.53 -11.05
CA TYR A 23 -36.07 -9.05 -10.48
C TYR A 23 -36.46 -8.33 -9.19
N ASP A 24 -37.71 -8.42 -8.79
CA ASP A 24 -38.24 -7.91 -7.51
C ASP A 24 -38.91 -9.00 -6.65
N ASP A 25 -38.96 -10.22 -7.15
CA ASP A 25 -39.62 -11.38 -6.54
C ASP A 25 -38.68 -12.51 -6.12
N THR A 26 -37.34 -12.29 -6.26
CA THR A 26 -36.31 -13.27 -5.88
C THR A 26 -35.98 -13.22 -4.37
N PRO A 27 -35.33 -14.25 -3.80
CA PRO A 27 -34.95 -14.26 -2.38
C PRO A 27 -34.04 -13.12 -1.96
N MET A 28 -34.21 -12.62 -0.73
CA MET A 28 -33.28 -11.66 -0.13
C MET A 28 -31.92 -12.31 0.13
N LEU A 29 -30.84 -11.57 -0.12
CA LEU A 29 -29.49 -11.99 0.25
C LEU A 29 -29.30 -11.85 1.77
N PRO A 30 -28.80 -12.89 2.46
CA PRO A 30 -28.60 -12.83 3.91
C PRO A 30 -27.71 -11.65 4.33
N GLY A 31 -28.18 -10.85 5.27
CA GLY A 31 -27.41 -9.71 5.80
C GLY A 31 -27.24 -8.53 4.85
N GLN A 32 -27.96 -8.50 3.73
CA GLN A 32 -27.91 -7.42 2.75
C GLN A 32 -29.31 -6.84 2.50
N PRO A 33 -29.40 -5.55 2.07
CA PRO A 33 -30.69 -4.94 1.72
C PRO A 33 -31.18 -5.34 0.31
N TRP A 34 -30.48 -6.23 -0.39
CA TRP A 34 -30.72 -6.58 -1.79
C TRP A 34 -31.23 -8.02 -1.95
N ARG A 35 -31.99 -8.21 -2.99
CA ARG A 35 -32.39 -9.54 -3.50
C ARG A 35 -31.32 -10.11 -4.43
N VAL A 36 -31.44 -11.39 -4.73
CA VAL A 36 -30.67 -12.00 -5.83
C VAL A 36 -31.09 -11.34 -7.13
N HIS A 37 -30.14 -10.78 -7.87
CA HIS A 37 -30.39 -10.03 -9.13
C HIS A 37 -31.41 -8.88 -8.98
N ASP A 38 -31.33 -8.17 -7.89
CA ASP A 38 -32.25 -7.06 -7.57
C ASP A 38 -32.16 -5.93 -8.62
N LYS A 39 -33.30 -5.63 -9.27
CA LYS A 39 -33.39 -4.57 -10.29
C LYS A 39 -33.16 -3.16 -9.73
N ALA A 40 -33.32 -2.97 -8.41
CA ALA A 40 -33.11 -1.71 -7.71
C ALA A 40 -31.66 -1.53 -7.23
N ARG A 41 -30.81 -2.58 -7.33
CA ARG A 41 -29.42 -2.50 -6.89
C ARG A 41 -28.61 -1.61 -7.85
N PRO A 42 -27.85 -0.61 -7.33
CA PRO A 42 -27.00 0.23 -8.16
C PRO A 42 -25.94 -0.58 -8.92
N ALA A 43 -25.67 -0.19 -10.17
CA ALA A 43 -24.57 -0.76 -10.93
C ALA A 43 -23.21 -0.41 -10.29
N PRO A 44 -22.18 -1.26 -10.43
CA PRO A 44 -20.84 -0.87 -10.02
C PRO A 44 -20.32 0.31 -10.88
N PRO A 45 -19.59 1.27 -10.29
CA PRO A 45 -19.02 2.39 -11.03
C PRO A 45 -18.01 1.90 -12.08
N PRO A 46 -18.01 2.45 -13.29
CA PRO A 46 -16.99 2.14 -14.27
C PRO A 46 -15.65 2.76 -13.84
N VAL A 47 -14.61 1.95 -13.86
CA VAL A 47 -13.23 2.37 -13.63
C VAL A 47 -12.40 1.89 -14.81
N ALA A 48 -11.69 2.79 -15.49
CA ALA A 48 -10.75 2.39 -16.52
C ALA A 48 -9.52 1.75 -15.86
N PRO A 49 -9.17 0.50 -16.21
CA PRO A 49 -7.97 -0.14 -15.68
C PRO A 49 -6.70 0.55 -16.23
N GLY A 50 -5.65 0.60 -15.42
CA GLY A 50 -4.33 0.98 -15.91
C GLY A 50 -3.66 -0.18 -16.67
N GLU A 51 -2.79 0.16 -17.62
CA GLU A 51 -1.98 -0.82 -18.34
C GLU A 51 -0.61 -0.98 -17.70
N HIS A 52 -0.06 -2.20 -17.67
CA HIS A 52 1.32 -2.47 -17.25
C HIS A 52 1.70 -1.91 -15.87
N GLY A 53 0.82 -2.01 -14.89
CA GLY A 53 1.05 -1.51 -13.54
C GLY A 53 0.74 -0.02 -13.34
N ALA A 54 0.24 0.67 -14.37
CA ALA A 54 -0.24 2.04 -14.23
C ALA A 54 -1.48 2.11 -13.31
N PRO A 55 -1.76 3.27 -12.69
CA PRO A 55 -2.92 3.42 -11.82
C PRO A 55 -4.23 3.31 -12.59
N PRO A 56 -5.28 2.72 -12.01
CA PRO A 56 -6.63 2.82 -12.54
C PRO A 56 -7.13 4.27 -12.46
N SER A 57 -8.21 4.59 -13.20
CA SER A 57 -8.71 5.98 -13.32
C SER A 57 -9.16 6.60 -11.98
N ASP A 58 -9.44 5.79 -10.95
CA ASP A 58 -9.76 6.18 -9.58
C ASP A 58 -8.59 5.99 -8.60
N GLY A 59 -7.40 5.69 -9.11
CA GLY A 59 -6.15 5.60 -8.35
C GLY A 59 -5.54 6.98 -8.07
N ILE A 60 -4.94 7.14 -6.91
CA ILE A 60 -4.21 8.32 -6.49
C ILE A 60 -2.73 8.06 -6.73
N VAL A 61 -2.13 8.85 -7.62
CA VAL A 61 -0.69 8.77 -7.90
C VAL A 61 0.08 9.43 -6.74
N LEU A 62 0.96 8.68 -6.11
CA LEU A 62 1.82 9.15 -5.03
C LEU A 62 3.23 9.52 -5.54
N PHE A 63 3.70 8.84 -6.60
CA PHE A 63 4.95 9.17 -7.27
C PHE A 63 4.98 8.59 -8.70
N ALA A 64 5.20 9.44 -9.67
CA ALA A 64 5.30 9.08 -11.10
C ALA A 64 6.61 9.55 -11.77
N GLY A 65 7.69 9.72 -10.97
CA GLY A 65 9.03 10.06 -11.51
C GLY A 65 9.38 11.54 -11.51
N GLY A 66 8.49 12.42 -11.05
CA GLY A 66 8.69 13.88 -11.01
C GLY A 66 9.17 14.38 -9.65
N ASP A 67 8.26 14.90 -8.85
CA ASP A 67 8.51 15.51 -7.56
C ASP A 67 8.03 14.62 -6.40
N LEU A 68 8.31 15.06 -5.18
CA LEU A 68 7.91 14.42 -3.94
C LEU A 68 6.74 15.16 -3.25
N GLU A 69 5.91 15.86 -4.00
CA GLU A 69 4.83 16.70 -3.42
C GLU A 69 3.84 15.92 -2.56
N ALA A 70 3.59 14.65 -2.86
CA ALA A 70 2.72 13.81 -2.04
C ALA A 70 3.35 13.37 -0.70
N TRP A 71 4.66 13.61 -0.50
CA TRP A 71 5.46 13.09 0.59
C TRP A 71 6.00 14.19 1.52
N ARG A 72 6.31 13.79 2.75
CA ARG A 72 6.99 14.59 3.76
C ARG A 72 7.74 13.67 4.73
N HIS A 73 8.60 14.21 5.58
CA HIS A 73 9.10 13.50 6.76
C HIS A 73 8.06 13.47 7.88
N GLY A 74 8.15 12.48 8.77
CA GLY A 74 7.20 12.29 9.88
C GLY A 74 7.18 13.46 10.89
N ASP A 75 8.21 14.30 10.91
CA ASP A 75 8.28 15.55 11.69
C ASP A 75 7.66 16.77 10.95
N GLY A 76 7.10 16.55 9.77
CA GLY A 76 6.45 17.57 8.95
C GLY A 76 7.37 18.33 7.99
N ARG A 77 8.69 18.11 8.03
CA ARG A 77 9.63 18.71 7.06
C ARG A 77 9.32 18.24 5.63
N PRO A 78 9.61 19.06 4.61
CA PRO A 78 9.54 18.63 3.21
C PRO A 78 10.36 17.36 2.97
N ALA A 79 9.87 16.46 2.09
CA ALA A 79 10.62 15.30 1.66
C ALA A 79 11.98 15.70 1.08
N SER A 80 13.05 15.00 1.49
CA SER A 80 14.42 15.29 1.09
C SER A 80 15.14 14.13 0.41
N TRP A 81 14.42 13.03 0.09
CA TRP A 81 14.96 11.98 -0.75
C TRP A 81 15.25 12.52 -2.16
N LYS A 82 16.17 11.88 -2.86
CA LYS A 82 16.54 12.32 -4.21
C LYS A 82 15.59 11.74 -5.25
N VAL A 83 15.42 12.45 -6.36
CA VAL A 83 14.84 11.87 -7.57
C VAL A 83 15.96 11.66 -8.57
N VAL A 84 16.21 10.41 -8.93
CA VAL A 84 17.28 9.98 -9.83
C VAL A 84 16.68 9.09 -10.91
N ASP A 85 16.82 9.47 -12.17
CA ASP A 85 16.33 8.71 -13.34
C ASP A 85 14.84 8.32 -13.23
N GLY A 86 14.00 9.24 -12.72
CA GLY A 86 12.57 9.03 -12.56
C GLY A 86 12.19 8.11 -11.38
N ALA A 87 13.11 7.84 -10.47
CA ALA A 87 12.86 7.10 -9.24
C ALA A 87 13.19 7.96 -8.00
N MET A 88 12.41 7.87 -6.93
CA MET A 88 12.82 8.41 -5.64
C MET A 88 13.76 7.43 -4.95
N GLU A 89 14.87 7.92 -4.44
CA GLU A 89 15.94 7.16 -3.80
C GLU A 89 16.05 7.53 -2.33
N ALA A 90 16.00 6.50 -1.46
CA ALA A 90 16.19 6.69 -0.03
C ALA A 90 17.57 7.32 0.23
N ALA A 91 17.57 8.40 1.00
CA ALA A 91 18.80 9.11 1.35
C ALA A 91 19.20 8.75 2.77
N ALA A 92 20.28 7.99 2.91
CA ALA A 92 20.76 7.48 4.19
C ALA A 92 20.83 8.55 5.28
N GLY A 93 20.14 8.30 6.41
CA GLY A 93 20.09 9.20 7.56
C GLY A 93 19.18 10.43 7.40
N SER A 94 18.44 10.55 6.30
CA SER A 94 17.45 11.62 6.12
C SER A 94 16.14 11.36 6.87
N GLY A 95 15.86 10.10 7.17
CA GLY A 95 14.65 9.62 7.81
C GLY A 95 13.59 9.16 6.81
N ASP A 96 12.59 8.47 7.35
CA ASP A 96 11.46 7.93 6.58
C ASP A 96 10.66 9.03 5.87
N LEU A 97 10.02 8.66 4.76
CA LEU A 97 8.99 9.47 4.13
C LEU A 97 7.59 8.91 4.43
N GLU A 98 6.66 9.81 4.70
CA GLU A 98 5.23 9.48 4.81
C GLU A 98 4.39 10.29 3.83
N THR A 99 3.27 9.75 3.40
CA THR A 99 2.33 10.50 2.57
C THR A 99 1.68 11.63 3.37
N LYS A 100 1.45 12.78 2.74
CA LYS A 100 0.69 13.87 3.35
C LYS A 100 -0.76 13.49 3.58
N GLN A 101 -1.33 12.68 2.68
CA GLN A 101 -2.68 12.13 2.80
C GLN A 101 -2.64 10.83 3.62
N ALA A 102 -3.67 10.63 4.44
CA ALA A 102 -3.88 9.42 5.23
C ALA A 102 -4.80 8.44 4.50
N PHE A 103 -4.52 7.15 4.64
CA PHE A 103 -5.24 6.05 4.00
C PHE A 103 -5.62 4.98 5.02
N GLY A 104 -6.75 4.31 4.79
CA GLY A 104 -7.20 3.12 5.50
C GLY A 104 -7.07 1.89 4.61
N SER A 105 -8.19 1.17 4.40
CA SER A 105 -8.25 0.04 3.45
C SER A 105 -7.94 0.50 2.04
N CYS A 106 -7.05 -0.23 1.35
CA CYS A 106 -6.57 0.22 0.06
C CYS A 106 -6.05 -0.93 -0.82
N GLN A 107 -5.98 -0.65 -2.11
CA GLN A 107 -5.09 -1.30 -3.06
C GLN A 107 -3.89 -0.39 -3.25
N LEU A 108 -2.68 -0.93 -3.08
CA LEU A 108 -1.42 -0.21 -3.26
C LEU A 108 -0.58 -0.94 -4.32
N HIS A 109 0.00 -0.19 -5.22
CA HIS A 109 1.04 -0.66 -6.11
C HIS A 109 2.29 0.19 -5.95
N LEU A 110 3.45 -0.43 -5.95
CA LEU A 110 4.74 0.23 -6.03
C LEU A 110 5.77 -0.66 -6.69
N GLU A 111 6.73 -0.02 -7.37
CA GLU A 111 7.92 -0.69 -7.83
C GLU A 111 9.11 -0.20 -7.02
N TRP A 112 10.02 -1.13 -6.71
CA TRP A 112 11.23 -0.84 -5.96
C TRP A 112 12.42 -1.63 -6.49
N ARG A 113 13.63 -1.15 -6.22
CA ARG A 113 14.85 -1.93 -6.48
C ARG A 113 15.90 -1.70 -5.42
N ALA A 114 16.59 -2.78 -5.04
CA ALA A 114 17.77 -2.73 -4.19
C ALA A 114 18.98 -2.20 -4.96
N PRO A 115 19.95 -1.57 -4.29
CA PRO A 115 21.17 -1.08 -4.93
C PRO A 115 21.99 -2.21 -5.54
N ASN A 116 22.67 -1.91 -6.66
CA ASN A 116 23.63 -2.80 -7.31
C ASN A 116 24.95 -2.05 -7.57
N PRO A 117 26.12 -2.56 -7.15
CA PRO A 117 26.34 -3.86 -6.51
C PRO A 117 25.77 -3.95 -5.09
N PRO A 118 25.33 -5.15 -4.65
CA PRO A 118 24.84 -5.33 -3.28
C PRO A 118 25.96 -5.09 -2.26
N LYS A 119 25.59 -4.51 -1.12
CA LYS A 119 26.49 -4.31 0.01
C LYS A 119 26.00 -5.11 1.20
N ASN A 120 26.92 -5.53 2.06
CA ASN A 120 26.61 -6.28 3.27
C ASN A 120 25.91 -7.64 2.99
N ASP A 121 25.28 -8.19 4.03
CA ASP A 121 24.54 -9.43 4.01
C ASP A 121 23.29 -9.33 4.92
N SER A 122 22.48 -10.37 4.92
CA SER A 122 21.30 -10.52 5.76
C SER A 122 20.43 -9.24 5.72
N GLN A 123 20.05 -8.70 6.87
CA GLN A 123 19.23 -7.48 7.00
C GLN A 123 19.98 -6.18 6.69
N GLY A 124 21.26 -6.22 6.49
CA GLY A 124 22.09 -5.09 6.08
C GLY A 124 22.20 -4.94 4.55
N ARG A 125 21.36 -5.63 3.75
CA ARG A 125 21.50 -5.70 2.30
C ARG A 125 20.26 -5.17 1.59
N GLY A 126 20.32 -3.92 1.13
CA GLY A 126 19.23 -3.29 0.37
C GLY A 126 17.92 -3.22 1.18
N ASN A 127 18.02 -2.85 2.45
CA ASN A 127 16.93 -2.85 3.40
C ASN A 127 16.10 -1.56 3.32
N SER A 128 14.79 -1.72 3.39
CA SER A 128 13.78 -0.68 3.52
C SER A 128 12.46 -1.34 3.98
N GLY A 129 11.34 -0.60 3.97
CA GLY A 129 10.02 -1.12 4.29
C GLY A 129 8.90 -0.25 3.75
N VAL A 130 7.77 -0.88 3.46
CA VAL A 130 6.51 -0.22 3.12
C VAL A 130 5.54 -0.42 4.27
N PHE A 131 5.18 0.66 4.97
CA PHE A 131 4.32 0.60 6.15
C PHE A 131 2.92 1.11 5.82
N LEU A 132 1.96 0.19 5.66
CA LEU A 132 0.54 0.55 5.60
C LEU A 132 0.15 1.21 6.91
N MET A 133 -0.50 2.37 6.82
CA MET A 133 -0.89 3.19 7.98
C MET A 133 0.31 3.54 8.90
N GLY A 134 1.55 3.54 8.38
CA GLY A 134 2.77 3.78 9.16
C GLY A 134 3.06 2.73 10.24
N ARG A 135 2.38 1.57 10.24
CA ARG A 135 2.41 0.56 11.31
C ARG A 135 2.63 -0.87 10.84
N TYR A 136 2.12 -1.22 9.67
CA TYR A 136 2.03 -2.59 9.17
C TYR A 136 2.99 -2.76 8.01
N GLU A 137 4.16 -3.30 8.28
CA GLU A 137 5.26 -3.36 7.33
C GLU A 137 5.17 -4.56 6.41
N VAL A 138 5.28 -4.29 5.13
CA VAL A 138 5.72 -5.24 4.11
C VAL A 138 7.20 -4.97 3.86
N GLN A 139 8.04 -5.93 4.21
CA GLN A 139 9.50 -5.80 4.17
C GLN A 139 10.01 -5.59 2.75
N ILE A 140 10.97 -4.69 2.60
CA ILE A 140 11.83 -4.57 1.42
C ILE A 140 13.24 -4.98 1.80
N LEU A 141 13.80 -5.93 1.04
CA LEU A 141 15.14 -6.44 1.23
C LEU A 141 15.68 -6.99 -0.10
N ASP A 142 16.97 -6.87 -0.36
CA ASP A 142 17.59 -7.71 -1.37
C ASP A 142 17.66 -9.16 -0.85
N SER A 143 16.65 -9.95 -1.21
CA SER A 143 16.54 -11.36 -0.82
C SER A 143 17.05 -12.32 -1.91
N TRP A 144 17.67 -11.80 -2.97
CA TRP A 144 18.28 -12.61 -4.00
C TRP A 144 19.57 -13.25 -3.50
N GLN A 145 19.58 -14.59 -3.34
CA GLN A 145 20.73 -15.34 -2.82
C GLN A 145 21.30 -14.73 -1.51
N ASN A 146 20.41 -14.26 -0.64
CA ASN A 146 20.74 -13.63 0.62
C ASN A 146 20.13 -14.43 1.79
N VAL A 147 20.96 -14.91 2.67
CA VAL A 147 20.53 -15.68 3.84
C VAL A 147 20.16 -14.74 4.97
N THR A 148 18.91 -14.83 5.43
CA THR A 148 18.41 -14.09 6.59
C THR A 148 17.25 -14.86 7.23
N TYR A 149 16.70 -14.37 8.34
CA TYR A 149 15.52 -14.98 8.96
C TYR A 149 14.29 -14.86 8.04
N ALA A 150 13.44 -15.90 8.07
CA ALA A 150 12.35 -16.08 7.10
C ALA A 150 11.34 -14.94 7.13
N ASP A 151 10.99 -14.44 8.33
CA ASP A 151 10.04 -13.35 8.56
C ASP A 151 10.63 -11.94 8.41
N GLY A 152 11.84 -11.84 7.87
CA GLY A 152 12.51 -10.60 7.44
C GLY A 152 12.93 -10.62 5.97
N GLN A 153 12.51 -11.61 5.18
CA GLN A 153 12.70 -11.66 3.73
C GLN A 153 11.90 -10.55 3.04
N ALA A 154 12.23 -10.24 1.78
CA ALA A 154 11.40 -9.36 0.95
C ALA A 154 9.95 -9.85 0.94
N ALA A 155 9.02 -8.94 1.07
CA ALA A 155 7.58 -9.16 1.20
C ALA A 155 7.12 -9.85 2.50
N ALA A 156 7.98 -10.14 3.47
CA ALA A 156 7.52 -10.60 4.78
C ALA A 156 6.62 -9.55 5.45
N LEU A 157 5.63 -10.01 6.21
CA LEU A 157 5.00 -9.19 7.25
C LEU A 157 5.98 -9.18 8.42
N TYR A 158 6.80 -8.13 8.49
CA TYR A 158 8.05 -8.12 9.24
C TYR A 158 7.91 -8.60 10.69
N GLY A 159 8.69 -9.64 11.05
CA GLY A 159 8.67 -10.23 12.37
C GLY A 159 7.40 -11.00 12.73
N GLN A 160 6.47 -11.19 11.79
CA GLN A 160 5.20 -11.90 12.02
C GLN A 160 5.01 -13.11 11.11
N GLN A 161 5.16 -12.93 9.80
CA GLN A 161 4.85 -13.98 8.82
C GLN A 161 5.81 -13.91 7.62
N PRO A 162 6.54 -15.00 7.31
CA PRO A 162 7.34 -15.07 6.09
C PRO A 162 6.44 -15.10 4.84
N PRO A 163 6.93 -14.65 3.68
CA PRO A 163 6.25 -14.88 2.42
C PRO A 163 6.16 -16.38 2.10
N LEU A 164 5.11 -16.78 1.38
CA LEU A 164 4.93 -18.18 0.94
C LEU A 164 6.11 -18.69 0.11
N VAL A 165 6.69 -17.82 -0.69
CA VAL A 165 7.87 -18.10 -1.54
C VAL A 165 8.72 -16.84 -1.67
N ASN A 166 10.02 -17.00 -1.95
CA ASN A 166 10.89 -15.89 -2.33
C ASN A 166 10.78 -15.64 -3.83
N ALA A 167 10.07 -14.58 -4.23
CA ALA A 167 9.87 -14.16 -5.61
C ALA A 167 10.83 -13.04 -6.05
N SER A 168 11.94 -12.82 -5.32
CA SER A 168 12.88 -11.74 -5.58
C SER A 168 13.64 -11.91 -6.90
N ARG A 169 13.86 -10.81 -7.60
CA ARG A 169 14.82 -10.69 -8.71
C ARG A 169 16.17 -10.23 -8.17
N ALA A 170 17.19 -10.29 -9.03
CA ALA A 170 18.55 -9.86 -8.69
C ALA A 170 18.61 -8.35 -8.28
N PRO A 171 19.59 -7.95 -7.44
CA PRO A 171 19.77 -6.54 -7.10
C PRO A 171 19.98 -5.67 -8.32
N GLY A 172 19.43 -4.46 -8.32
CA GLY A 172 19.39 -3.56 -9.47
C GLY A 172 18.22 -3.80 -10.43
N GLU A 173 17.54 -4.94 -10.37
CA GLU A 173 16.31 -5.17 -11.12
C GLU A 173 15.08 -4.60 -10.39
N TRP A 174 14.12 -4.08 -11.15
CA TRP A 174 12.86 -3.60 -10.61
C TRP A 174 11.99 -4.76 -10.14
N GLN A 175 11.46 -4.62 -8.95
CA GLN A 175 10.50 -5.50 -8.29
C GLN A 175 9.18 -4.77 -8.14
N SER A 176 8.06 -5.48 -8.12
CA SER A 176 6.75 -4.90 -7.87
C SER A 176 6.10 -5.52 -6.65
N TYR A 177 5.40 -4.70 -5.86
CA TYR A 177 4.42 -5.13 -4.88
C TYR A 177 3.04 -4.65 -5.30
N ASP A 178 2.09 -5.59 -5.34
CA ASP A 178 0.66 -5.32 -5.39
C ASP A 178 0.05 -5.77 -4.07
N VAL A 179 -0.48 -4.82 -3.31
CA VAL A 179 -0.97 -5.04 -1.94
C VAL A 179 -2.44 -4.70 -1.85
N MET A 180 -3.26 -5.64 -1.41
CA MET A 180 -4.64 -5.42 -0.99
C MET A 180 -4.70 -5.46 0.53
N PHE A 181 -4.97 -4.31 1.13
CA PHE A 181 -4.96 -4.12 2.57
C PHE A 181 -6.35 -3.75 3.08
N ARG A 182 -6.84 -4.48 4.06
CA ARG A 182 -7.99 -4.11 4.88
C ARG A 182 -7.49 -3.62 6.23
N ALA A 183 -7.77 -2.37 6.55
CA ALA A 183 -7.41 -1.77 7.82
C ALA A 183 -8.09 -2.49 9.00
N PRO A 184 -7.48 -2.50 10.21
CA PRO A 184 -8.15 -3.01 11.39
C PRO A 184 -9.32 -2.11 11.77
N ALA A 185 -10.32 -2.68 12.39
CA ALA A 185 -11.45 -1.94 12.94
C ALA A 185 -11.45 -1.99 14.46
N PHE A 186 -11.79 -0.87 15.09
CA PHE A 186 -11.94 -0.74 16.55
C PHE A 186 -13.32 -0.21 16.86
N ALA A 187 -13.89 -0.65 18.00
CA ALA A 187 -15.06 -0.05 18.58
C ALA A 187 -14.70 1.28 19.27
N ASP A 188 -15.72 2.07 19.67
CA ASP A 188 -15.53 3.36 20.32
C ASP A 188 -14.74 3.28 21.64
N ASP A 189 -14.81 2.13 22.31
CA ASP A 189 -14.04 1.85 23.53
C ASP A 189 -12.59 1.42 23.26
N GLY A 190 -12.18 1.36 22.00
CA GLY A 190 -10.85 0.94 21.56
C GLY A 190 -10.67 -0.58 21.41
N THR A 191 -11.72 -1.38 21.63
CA THR A 191 -11.66 -2.82 21.44
C THR A 191 -11.50 -3.16 19.95
N LEU A 192 -10.54 -4.04 19.64
CA LEU A 192 -10.37 -4.55 18.26
C LEU A 192 -11.60 -5.38 17.85
N THR A 193 -12.31 -4.96 16.80
CA THR A 193 -13.47 -5.68 16.25
C THR A 193 -13.13 -6.51 15.03
N ALA A 194 -12.09 -6.10 14.29
CA ALA A 194 -11.54 -6.88 13.19
C ALA A 194 -10.04 -6.62 13.04
N PRO A 195 -9.20 -7.65 12.88
CA PRO A 195 -7.78 -7.47 12.60
C PRO A 195 -7.58 -6.94 11.17
N ALA A 196 -6.43 -6.32 10.94
CA ALA A 196 -5.98 -6.01 9.59
C ALA A 196 -5.78 -7.32 8.80
N LEU A 197 -6.16 -7.30 7.52
CA LEU A 197 -5.87 -8.38 6.57
C LEU A 197 -5.05 -7.84 5.41
N ILE A 198 -4.12 -8.66 4.94
CA ILE A 198 -3.28 -8.28 3.81
C ILE A 198 -3.14 -9.43 2.82
N THR A 199 -3.22 -9.08 1.54
CA THR A 199 -2.81 -9.94 0.42
C THR A 199 -1.72 -9.23 -0.33
N VAL A 200 -0.63 -9.93 -0.64
CA VAL A 200 0.54 -9.36 -1.32
C VAL A 200 0.92 -10.25 -2.50
N LEU A 201 1.09 -9.62 -3.66
CA LEU A 201 1.80 -10.20 -4.78
C LEU A 201 3.18 -9.53 -4.89
N HIS A 202 4.23 -10.32 -4.99
CA HIS A 202 5.59 -9.89 -5.26
C HIS A 202 5.98 -10.36 -6.67
N ASN A 203 6.24 -9.42 -7.56
CA ASN A 203 6.51 -9.71 -8.98
C ASN A 203 5.40 -10.55 -9.66
N GLY A 204 4.15 -10.30 -9.30
CA GLY A 204 2.98 -11.04 -9.79
C GLY A 204 2.77 -12.42 -9.12
N VAL A 205 3.65 -12.84 -8.19
CA VAL A 205 3.53 -14.09 -7.45
C VAL A 205 2.83 -13.83 -6.11
N LEU A 206 1.77 -14.59 -5.80
CA LEU A 206 1.07 -14.49 -4.53
C LEU A 206 1.97 -14.96 -3.38
N VAL A 207 2.27 -14.08 -2.44
CA VAL A 207 3.15 -14.36 -1.28
C VAL A 207 2.43 -14.25 0.07
N HIS A 208 1.30 -13.54 0.12
CA HIS A 208 0.36 -13.56 1.25
C HIS A 208 -1.07 -13.56 0.72
N HIS A 209 -1.95 -14.37 1.30
CA HIS A 209 -3.36 -14.46 0.92
C HIS A 209 -4.25 -14.23 2.14
N ALA A 210 -4.93 -13.08 2.17
CA ALA A 210 -5.82 -12.67 3.26
C ALA A 210 -5.23 -12.92 4.67
N GLN A 211 -3.90 -12.72 4.79
CA GLN A 211 -3.16 -12.99 6.02
C GLN A 211 -3.54 -11.98 7.10
N PRO A 212 -4.01 -12.41 8.29
CA PRO A 212 -4.21 -11.50 9.41
C PRO A 212 -2.85 -11.06 9.98
N LEU A 213 -2.76 -9.77 10.30
CA LEU A 213 -1.65 -9.21 11.08
C LEU A 213 -1.93 -9.39 12.58
N LEU A 214 -0.88 -9.50 13.38
CA LEU A 214 -0.98 -9.68 14.84
C LEU A 214 -1.01 -8.35 15.61
N GLY A 215 -0.81 -7.24 14.90
CA GLY A 215 -0.66 -5.89 15.41
C GLY A 215 0.37 -5.13 14.57
N ALA A 216 0.88 -4.02 15.06
CA ALA A 216 1.98 -3.31 14.40
C ALA A 216 3.22 -4.21 14.27
N THR A 217 3.94 -4.08 13.15
CA THR A 217 5.20 -4.81 12.96
C THR A 217 6.31 -4.18 13.83
N ALA A 218 7.18 -5.01 14.39
CA ALA A 218 8.24 -4.54 15.26
C ALA A 218 9.45 -5.50 15.25
N HIS A 219 10.65 -4.91 15.37
CA HIS A 219 11.88 -5.71 15.44
C HIS A 219 11.94 -6.53 16.74
N ARG A 220 12.11 -7.84 16.60
CA ARG A 220 12.29 -8.81 17.71
C ARG A 220 11.18 -8.80 18.76
N SER A 221 9.98 -8.35 18.41
CA SER A 221 8.83 -8.35 19.32
C SER A 221 7.52 -8.49 18.56
N VAL A 222 6.48 -8.93 19.25
CA VAL A 222 5.12 -8.96 18.74
C VAL A 222 4.35 -7.84 19.43
N ALA A 223 4.05 -6.77 18.71
CA ALA A 223 3.22 -5.69 19.24
C ALA A 223 1.74 -6.07 19.13
N ALA A 224 1.02 -5.90 20.22
CA ALA A 224 -0.45 -6.02 20.20
C ALA A 224 -1.08 -4.88 19.40
N TYR A 225 -2.33 -5.07 18.98
CA TYR A 225 -3.12 -3.97 18.45
C TYR A 225 -3.30 -2.88 19.51
N ALA A 226 -3.09 -1.65 19.10
CA ALA A 226 -3.46 -0.45 19.85
C ALA A 226 -4.41 0.38 19.00
N PRO A 227 -5.49 0.95 19.59
CA PRO A 227 -6.42 1.79 18.85
C PRO A 227 -5.72 2.94 18.15
N HIS A 228 -6.12 3.24 16.95
CA HIS A 228 -5.61 4.35 16.16
C HIS A 228 -6.69 4.86 15.19
N ALA A 229 -6.44 6.00 14.55
CA ALA A 229 -7.35 6.56 13.56
C ALA A 229 -7.60 5.57 12.41
N ALA A 230 -8.80 5.62 11.83
CA ALA A 230 -9.19 4.77 10.70
C ALA A 230 -8.32 4.97 9.45
N ARG A 231 -7.66 6.12 9.34
CA ARG A 231 -6.73 6.45 8.25
C ARG A 231 -5.46 7.06 8.84
N LEU A 232 -4.31 6.60 8.38
CA LEU A 232 -2.98 7.09 8.72
C LEU A 232 -2.11 7.12 7.45
N PRO A 233 -0.98 7.87 7.45
CA PRO A 233 -0.08 7.92 6.30
C PRO A 233 0.48 6.55 5.92
N LEU A 234 0.68 6.33 4.61
CA LEU A 234 1.61 5.32 4.10
C LEU A 234 3.03 5.80 4.36
N LYS A 235 3.95 4.89 4.74
CA LYS A 235 5.34 5.26 5.04
C LYS A 235 6.32 4.37 4.27
N LEU A 236 7.40 4.98 3.77
CA LEU A 236 8.56 4.31 3.20
C LEU A 236 9.77 4.56 4.11
N GLN A 237 10.52 3.50 4.39
CA GLN A 237 11.60 3.54 5.37
C GLN A 237 12.94 3.92 4.74
N ASP A 238 13.69 4.80 5.41
CA ASP A 238 15.13 4.98 5.28
C ASP A 238 15.85 4.06 6.28
N HIS A 239 16.42 2.96 5.79
CA HIS A 239 17.23 2.04 6.60
C HIS A 239 18.75 2.19 6.32
N GLY A 240 19.13 3.26 5.60
CA GLY A 240 20.53 3.55 5.29
C GLY A 240 21.00 3.03 3.93
N ASP A 241 20.23 2.21 3.24
CA ASP A 241 20.50 1.75 1.87
C ASP A 241 19.77 2.63 0.84
N PRO A 242 20.40 2.93 -0.31
CA PRO A 242 19.79 3.74 -1.36
C PRO A 242 18.79 2.91 -2.20
N VAL A 243 17.76 2.39 -1.54
CA VAL A 243 16.65 1.71 -2.19
C VAL A 243 15.87 2.73 -3.01
N GLN A 244 15.50 2.35 -4.22
CA GLN A 244 14.77 3.21 -5.13
C GLN A 244 13.33 2.76 -5.30
N PHE A 245 12.43 3.74 -5.50
CA PHE A 245 10.99 3.53 -5.70
C PHE A 245 10.50 4.28 -6.92
N ARG A 246 9.55 3.70 -7.65
CA ARG A 246 8.87 4.34 -8.77
C ARG A 246 7.45 3.80 -8.90
N ASN A 247 6.64 4.42 -9.75
CA ASN A 247 5.28 3.98 -10.06
C ASN A 247 4.48 3.64 -8.78
N VAL A 248 4.42 4.61 -7.84
CA VAL A 248 3.74 4.42 -6.56
C VAL A 248 2.35 5.04 -6.65
N TRP A 249 1.31 4.21 -6.52
CA TRP A 249 -0.06 4.67 -6.49
C TRP A 249 -0.90 3.86 -5.50
N ILE A 250 -1.96 4.49 -5.01
CA ILE A 250 -2.87 3.90 -4.05
C ILE A 250 -4.32 4.16 -4.48
N ARG A 251 -5.17 3.17 -4.28
CA ARG A 251 -6.61 3.27 -4.51
C ARG A 251 -7.32 2.96 -3.19
N PRO A 252 -7.99 3.94 -2.56
CA PRO A 252 -8.82 3.69 -1.38
C PRO A 252 -9.98 2.74 -1.72
N LEU A 253 -10.34 1.87 -0.78
CA LEU A 253 -11.41 0.88 -0.90
C LEU A 253 -12.65 1.22 -0.05
N GLU A 254 -12.71 2.45 0.46
CA GLU A 254 -13.78 2.96 1.35
C GLU A 254 -14.58 4.08 0.68
#